data_c3ce8dc83bfbca6e471ef3b640bc1201
#
_entry.id   c3ce8dc83bfbca6e471ef3b640bc1201
#
_cell.length_a   1.000
_cell.length_b   1.000
_cell.length_c   1.000
_cell.angle_alpha   90.00
_cell.angle_beta   90.00
_cell.angle_gamma   90.00
#
_symmetry.space_group_name_H-M   'P 1'
#
loop_
_entity.id
_entity.type
_entity.pdbx_description
1 polymer ?
#
loop_
_entity_poly.entity_id
_entity_poly.type
_entity_poly.pdbx_seq_one_letter_code
_entity_poly.pdbx_strand_id
1 'polypeptide(L)'
;LSKGATIAGASDWPVSSLSPWKAIQQAVTRKGPQGVLNAGERLDRQTMFYAYTRNAARTIGLERRIGSLEPGKQADFIVLDRDVFEVPETQLGETKVLKTWFAGKPVYSSEG
;
A
#
# COMPACT_ATOMS: atom_id res chain seq x y z
N LEU A 1 -7.08 -10.25 11.85
CA LEU A 1 -5.66 -10.32 12.23
C LEU A 1 -5.44 -10.99 13.58
N SER A 2 -6.37 -10.82 14.52
CA SER A 2 -6.26 -11.44 15.84
C SER A 2 -6.20 -12.97 15.78
N LYS A 3 -6.61 -13.57 14.68
CA LYS A 3 -6.57 -15.02 14.44
C LYS A 3 -5.28 -15.47 13.74
N GLY A 4 -4.31 -14.58 13.56
CA GLY A 4 -3.05 -14.90 12.90
C GLY A 4 -3.09 -14.96 11.38
N ALA A 5 -4.17 -14.51 10.76
CA ALA A 5 -4.29 -14.49 9.31
C ALA A 5 -3.35 -13.44 8.69
N THR A 6 -2.82 -13.76 7.51
CA THR A 6 -2.04 -12.83 6.71
C THR A 6 -2.95 -12.18 5.66
N ILE A 7 -2.87 -10.84 5.56
CA ILE A 7 -3.67 -10.07 4.61
C ILE A 7 -2.75 -9.58 3.49
N ALA A 8 -3.16 -9.83 2.23
CA ALA A 8 -2.53 -9.24 1.05
C ALA A 8 -3.53 -8.31 0.38
N GLY A 9 -3.05 -7.15 -0.11
CA GLY A 9 -3.91 -6.13 -0.71
C GLY A 9 -3.92 -6.18 -2.22
N ALA A 10 -5.08 -5.92 -2.81
CA ALA A 10 -5.25 -5.77 -4.25
C ALA A 10 -6.53 -4.95 -4.52
N SER A 11 -6.62 -4.33 -5.70
CA SER A 11 -7.73 -3.44 -6.02
C SER A 11 -8.93 -4.14 -6.65
N ASP A 12 -8.71 -5.28 -7.28
CA ASP A 12 -9.73 -5.95 -8.10
C ASP A 12 -10.30 -5.00 -9.18
N TRP A 13 -9.41 -4.13 -9.73
CA TRP A 13 -9.80 -3.20 -10.80
C TRP A 13 -10.33 -3.98 -12.01
N PRO A 14 -11.42 -3.56 -12.71
CA PRO A 14 -12.09 -2.24 -12.56
C PRO A 14 -13.27 -2.20 -11.59
N VAL A 15 -13.48 -3.23 -10.79
CA VAL A 15 -14.57 -3.25 -9.78
C VAL A 15 -14.41 -2.11 -8.79
N SER A 16 -13.16 -1.84 -8.36
CA SER A 16 -12.81 -0.74 -7.46
C SER A 16 -11.84 0.23 -8.14
N SER A 17 -11.48 1.31 -7.43
CA SER A 17 -10.45 2.23 -7.88
C SER A 17 -9.11 1.50 -8.05
N LEU A 18 -8.34 1.90 -9.06
CA LEU A 18 -6.99 1.38 -9.26
C LEU A 18 -6.01 1.87 -8.18
N SER A 19 -6.30 3.00 -7.51
CA SER A 19 -5.39 3.61 -6.54
C SER A 19 -5.27 2.79 -5.27
N PRO A 20 -4.07 2.27 -4.92
CA PRO A 20 -3.85 1.59 -3.65
C PRO A 20 -3.97 2.55 -2.46
N TRP A 21 -3.69 3.85 -2.66
CA TRP A 21 -3.78 4.86 -1.60
C TRP A 21 -5.20 5.04 -1.10
N LYS A 22 -6.16 5.03 -2.01
CA LYS A 22 -7.58 5.10 -1.64
C LYS A 22 -8.04 3.85 -0.90
N ALA A 23 -7.57 2.69 -1.32
CA ALA A 23 -7.90 1.43 -0.65
C ALA A 23 -7.30 1.39 0.76
N ILE A 24 -6.05 1.83 0.92
CA ILE A 24 -5.39 1.90 2.22
C ILE A 24 -6.14 2.87 3.13
N GLN A 25 -6.50 4.06 2.64
CA GLN A 25 -7.26 5.02 3.42
C GLN A 25 -8.58 4.42 3.89
N GLN A 26 -9.30 3.75 3.02
CA GLN A 26 -10.57 3.12 3.36
C GLN A 26 -10.45 2.04 4.42
N ALA A 27 -9.41 1.20 4.33
CA ALA A 27 -9.18 0.15 5.33
C ALA A 27 -8.83 0.73 6.70
N VAL A 28 -8.11 1.85 6.72
CA VAL A 28 -7.69 2.52 7.97
C VAL A 28 -8.85 3.31 8.58
N THR A 29 -9.64 4.01 7.78
CA THR A 29 -10.72 4.85 8.27
C THR A 29 -12.07 4.14 8.32
N ARG A 30 -12.30 3.15 7.46
CA ARG A 30 -13.59 2.47 7.23
C ARG A 30 -14.69 3.44 6.83
N LYS A 31 -14.32 4.60 6.28
CA LYS A 31 -15.25 5.66 5.91
C LYS A 31 -15.57 5.61 4.42
N GLY A 32 -16.86 5.39 4.12
CA GLY A 32 -17.40 5.44 2.76
C GLY A 32 -18.39 6.59 2.60
N PRO A 33 -19.12 6.64 1.48
CA PRO A 33 -20.08 7.72 1.20
C PRO A 33 -21.18 7.86 2.26
N GLN A 34 -21.48 6.79 2.98
CA GLN A 34 -22.55 6.77 3.99
C GLN A 34 -22.03 6.82 5.43
N GLY A 35 -20.74 7.14 5.62
CA GLY A 35 -20.11 7.21 6.93
C GLY A 35 -19.19 6.05 7.24
N VAL A 36 -18.87 5.85 8.52
CA VAL A 36 -17.95 4.80 8.98
C VAL A 36 -18.70 3.47 9.12
N LEU A 37 -18.20 2.45 8.43
CA LEU A 37 -18.77 1.09 8.47
C LEU A 37 -17.89 0.21 9.34
N ASN A 38 -18.49 -0.41 10.37
CA ASN A 38 -17.79 -1.37 11.25
C ASN A 38 -16.44 -0.85 11.73
N ALA A 39 -16.46 0.22 12.52
CA ALA A 39 -15.24 0.88 13.01
C ALA A 39 -14.27 -0.09 13.72
N GLY A 40 -14.79 -1.16 14.35
CA GLY A 40 -13.96 -2.17 15.01
C GLY A 40 -13.14 -3.02 14.03
N GLU A 41 -13.42 -2.96 12.76
CA GLU A 41 -12.68 -3.67 11.71
C GLU A 41 -11.57 -2.83 11.07
N ARG A 42 -11.28 -1.65 11.61
CA ARG A 42 -10.20 -0.80 11.12
C ARG A 42 -8.86 -1.51 11.20
N LEU A 43 -8.00 -1.24 10.23
CA LEU A 43 -6.62 -1.71 10.22
C LEU A 43 -5.69 -0.51 10.35
N ASP A 44 -4.51 -0.71 10.94
CA ASP A 44 -3.53 0.37 11.02
C ASP A 44 -2.77 0.52 9.69
N ARG A 45 -2.09 1.67 9.53
CA ARG A 45 -1.35 1.99 8.30
C ARG A 45 -0.28 0.97 7.99
N GLN A 46 0.51 0.60 8.98
CA GLN A 46 1.61 -0.34 8.79
C GLN A 46 1.11 -1.68 8.28
N THR A 47 0.01 -2.20 8.84
CA THR A 47 -0.61 -3.43 8.38
C THR A 47 -0.98 -3.34 6.90
N MET A 48 -1.57 -2.22 6.48
CA MET A 48 -1.98 -2.04 5.09
C MET A 48 -0.79 -1.88 4.14
N PHE A 49 0.28 -1.20 4.56
CA PHE A 49 1.48 -1.11 3.74
C PHE A 49 2.16 -2.48 3.60
N TYR A 50 2.18 -3.29 4.63
CA TYR A 50 2.67 -4.66 4.52
C TYR A 50 1.78 -5.52 3.60
N ALA A 51 0.45 -5.31 3.66
CA ALA A 51 -0.49 -6.03 2.80
C ALA A 51 -0.19 -5.80 1.31
N TYR A 52 0.13 -4.55 0.94
CA TYR A 52 0.40 -4.17 -0.45
C TYR A 52 1.84 -4.40 -0.90
N THR A 53 2.74 -4.75 0.00
CA THR A 53 4.16 -4.92 -0.33
C THR A 53 4.63 -6.34 -0.02
N ARG A 54 5.18 -6.58 1.18
CA ARG A 54 5.81 -7.87 1.49
C ARG A 54 4.81 -9.04 1.58
N ASN A 55 3.58 -8.78 2.06
CA ASN A 55 2.58 -9.84 2.13
C ASN A 55 2.07 -10.20 0.73
N ALA A 56 1.92 -9.22 -0.16
CA ALA A 56 1.59 -9.46 -1.55
C ALA A 56 2.68 -10.29 -2.24
N ALA A 57 3.96 -9.97 -1.99
CA ALA A 57 5.09 -10.73 -2.52
C ALA A 57 5.07 -12.18 -2.02
N ARG A 58 4.75 -12.39 -0.75
CA ARG A 58 4.64 -13.74 -0.17
C ARG A 58 3.55 -14.55 -0.82
N THR A 59 2.41 -13.92 -1.14
CA THR A 59 1.28 -14.58 -1.78
C THR A 59 1.66 -15.22 -3.11
N ILE A 60 2.60 -14.61 -3.85
CA ILE A 60 3.08 -15.13 -5.14
C ILE A 60 4.43 -15.85 -5.03
N GLY A 61 4.94 -16.07 -3.81
CA GLY A 61 6.16 -16.83 -3.57
C GLY A 61 7.46 -16.10 -3.87
N LEU A 62 7.44 -14.75 -3.95
CA LEU A 62 8.60 -13.94 -4.29
C LEU A 62 9.16 -13.13 -3.11
N GLU A 63 8.80 -13.45 -1.89
CA GLU A 63 9.17 -12.69 -0.70
C GLU A 63 10.68 -12.61 -0.45
N ARG A 64 11.47 -13.52 -1.03
CA ARG A 64 12.94 -13.49 -0.91
C ARG A 64 13.59 -12.53 -1.91
N ARG A 65 12.84 -12.07 -2.90
CA ARG A 65 13.36 -11.24 -4.01
C ARG A 65 12.81 -9.84 -4.01
N ILE A 66 11.54 -9.67 -3.62
CA ILE A 66 10.81 -8.40 -3.71
C ILE A 66 9.94 -8.19 -2.47
N GLY A 67 9.30 -7.04 -2.39
CA GLY A 67 8.31 -6.72 -1.36
C GLY A 67 8.85 -5.92 -0.19
N SER A 68 10.17 -5.75 -0.10
CA SER A 68 10.80 -4.93 0.92
C SER A 68 12.19 -4.48 0.46
N LEU A 69 12.71 -3.42 1.09
CA LEU A 69 14.06 -2.92 0.83
C LEU A 69 15.02 -3.56 1.83
N GLU A 70 15.63 -4.66 1.41
CA GLU A 70 16.59 -5.40 2.23
C GLU A 70 17.77 -5.83 1.36
N PRO A 71 18.99 -5.94 1.94
CA PRO A 71 20.15 -6.43 1.21
C PRO A 71 19.85 -7.79 0.56
N GLY A 72 20.23 -7.92 -0.72
CA GLY A 72 19.98 -9.15 -1.48
C GLY A 72 18.66 -9.18 -2.23
N LYS A 73 17.75 -8.24 -1.97
CA LYS A 73 16.50 -8.14 -2.71
C LYS A 73 16.60 -7.12 -3.84
N GLN A 74 15.69 -7.27 -4.80
CA GLN A 74 15.58 -6.35 -5.92
C GLN A 74 15.27 -4.93 -5.44
N ALA A 75 15.91 -3.94 -6.02
CA ALA A 75 15.69 -2.54 -5.65
C ALA A 75 14.43 -2.00 -6.35
N ASP A 76 13.28 -2.34 -5.77
CA ASP A 76 11.97 -1.86 -6.17
C ASP A 76 11.46 -0.91 -5.09
N PHE A 77 11.33 0.37 -5.43
CA PHE A 77 10.85 1.36 -4.45
C PHE A 77 10.22 2.55 -5.14
N ILE A 78 9.44 3.29 -4.37
CA ILE A 78 8.80 4.51 -4.82
C ILE A 78 9.16 5.66 -3.88
N VAL A 79 9.16 6.88 -4.44
CA VAL A 79 9.32 8.12 -3.67
C VAL A 79 7.96 8.82 -3.68
N LEU A 80 7.48 9.17 -2.51
CA LEU A 80 6.15 9.74 -2.33
C LEU A 80 6.22 11.24 -2.06
N ASP A 81 5.14 11.95 -2.33
CA ASP A 81 5.03 13.40 -2.11
C ASP A 81 4.81 13.76 -0.64
N ARG A 82 4.61 12.77 0.24
CA ARG A 82 4.32 13.00 1.66
C ARG A 82 4.77 11.83 2.51
N ASP A 83 4.91 12.07 3.81
CA ASP A 83 5.18 11.02 4.79
C ASP A 83 3.85 10.31 5.14
N VAL A 84 3.62 9.17 4.52
CA VAL A 84 2.38 8.41 4.66
C VAL A 84 2.17 7.83 6.06
N PHE A 85 3.22 7.80 6.88
CA PHE A 85 3.10 7.34 8.27
C PHE A 85 2.73 8.46 9.23
N GLU A 86 2.88 9.74 8.82
CA GLU A 86 2.65 10.91 9.68
C GLU A 86 1.43 11.74 9.27
N VAL A 87 1.04 11.75 7.99
CA VAL A 87 -0.11 12.55 7.55
C VAL A 87 -1.42 12.06 8.18
N PRO A 88 -2.43 12.95 8.32
CA PRO A 88 -3.75 12.52 8.75
C PRO A 88 -4.30 11.41 7.86
N GLU A 89 -5.01 10.46 8.47
CA GLU A 89 -5.57 9.30 7.75
C GLU A 89 -6.42 9.70 6.56
N THR A 90 -7.14 10.81 6.67
CA THR A 90 -8.00 11.32 5.59
C THR A 90 -7.24 11.84 4.38
N GLN A 91 -5.92 11.99 4.47
CA GLN A 91 -5.07 12.44 3.37
C GLN A 91 -4.30 11.31 2.68
N LEU A 92 -4.42 10.08 3.15
CA LEU A 92 -3.72 8.94 2.55
C LEU A 92 -4.11 8.73 1.08
N GLY A 93 -5.39 8.88 0.76
CA GLY A 93 -5.91 8.69 -0.59
C GLY A 93 -5.41 9.71 -1.61
N GLU A 94 -4.84 10.83 -1.17
CA GLU A 94 -4.31 11.91 -2.01
C GLU A 94 -2.82 11.76 -2.29
N THR A 95 -2.19 10.72 -1.77
CA THR A 95 -0.76 10.46 -1.93
C THR A 95 -0.42 10.28 -3.41
N LYS A 96 0.69 10.90 -3.84
CA LYS A 96 1.18 10.82 -5.20
C LYS A 96 2.57 10.21 -5.23
N VAL A 97 2.82 9.36 -6.21
CA VAL A 97 4.15 8.80 -6.46
C VAL A 97 4.93 9.78 -7.32
N LEU A 98 6.07 10.23 -6.81
CA LEU A 98 6.95 11.16 -7.53
C LEU A 98 7.91 10.41 -8.44
N LYS A 99 8.44 9.30 -7.98
CA LYS A 99 9.40 8.47 -8.72
C LYS A 99 9.18 7.00 -8.41
N THR A 100 9.47 6.14 -9.39
CA THR A 100 9.42 4.69 -9.22
C THR A 100 10.71 4.06 -9.76
N TRP A 101 11.32 3.17 -8.99
CA TRP A 101 12.44 2.33 -9.40
C TRP A 101 12.00 0.87 -9.46
N PHE A 102 12.42 0.20 -10.52
CA PHE A 102 12.19 -1.23 -10.70
C PHE A 102 13.51 -1.90 -11.02
N ALA A 103 13.90 -2.89 -10.20
CA ALA A 103 15.17 -3.61 -10.35
C ALA A 103 16.36 -2.64 -10.40
N GLY A 104 16.35 -1.61 -9.58
CA GLY A 104 17.40 -0.62 -9.49
C GLY A 104 17.43 0.42 -10.60
N LYS A 105 16.42 0.42 -11.49
CA LYS A 105 16.34 1.36 -12.62
C LYS A 105 15.14 2.29 -12.47
N PRO A 106 15.30 3.59 -12.71
CA PRO A 106 14.17 4.52 -12.69
C PRO A 106 13.25 4.23 -13.88
N VAL A 107 11.95 4.01 -13.61
CA VAL A 107 10.96 3.71 -14.65
C VAL A 107 9.84 4.74 -14.72
N TYR A 108 9.75 5.64 -13.72
CA TYR A 108 8.74 6.69 -13.69
C TYR A 108 9.25 7.90 -12.93
N SER A 109 8.90 9.09 -13.42
CA SER A 109 9.10 10.36 -12.72
C SER A 109 7.93 11.29 -13.05
N SER A 110 7.36 11.95 -12.02
CA SER A 110 6.28 12.91 -12.19
C SER A 110 6.73 14.20 -12.89
N GLU A 111 8.03 14.43 -12.97
CA GLU A 111 8.61 15.60 -13.64
C GLU A 111 8.95 15.34 -15.12
N GLY A 112 8.55 14.19 -15.62
CA GLY A 112 8.78 13.76 -16.98
C GLY A 112 9.90 12.77 -17.13
#